data_139775bb0c525e5f87974f7ae28072e7
#
_entry.id   139775bb0c525e5f87974f7ae28072e7
#
_cell.length_a   1.000
_cell.length_b   1.000
_cell.length_c   1.000
_cell.angle_alpha   90.00
_cell.angle_beta   90.00
_cell.angle_gamma   90.00
#
_symmetry.space_group_name_H-M   'P 1'
#
loop_
_entity.id
_entity.type
_entity.pdbx_description
1 polymer ?
#
loop_
_entity_poly.entity_id
_entity_poly.type
_entity_poly.pdbx_seq_one_letter_code
_entity_poly.pdbx_strand_id
1 'polypeptide(L)'
;MNVSIIGIGQTEVKEMWETSIRHLAWYAIEAALDDAHISKVGALFVGNMLSGELSQQNHLGALVADFAGMRGIEAVTVEAADASGGMALRQAILAVKSGLVETALAVGVEKMTDQTGSAVTSAMAYGLDADYEAMQGLT
;
A
#
# COMPACT_ATOMS: atom_id res chain seq x y z
N MET A 1 24.11 1.22 9.79
CA MET A 1 23.45 2.47 9.36
C MET A 1 22.11 2.55 10.08
N ASN A 2 21.79 3.68 10.67
CA ASN A 2 20.46 3.92 11.26
C ASN A 2 19.53 4.46 10.17
N VAL A 3 18.27 4.03 10.17
CA VAL A 3 17.21 4.52 9.28
C VAL A 3 16.24 5.32 10.13
N SER A 4 15.81 6.47 9.63
CA SER A 4 14.86 7.35 10.32
C SER A 4 13.62 7.56 9.44
N ILE A 5 12.47 7.70 10.06
CA ILE A 5 11.27 8.20 9.41
C ILE A 5 11.37 9.73 9.40
N ILE A 6 11.26 10.33 8.22
CA ILE A 6 11.45 11.77 8.02
C ILE A 6 10.16 12.50 7.62
N GLY A 7 9.11 11.78 7.31
CA GLY A 7 7.79 12.33 7.02
C GLY A 7 6.70 11.28 7.13
N ILE A 8 5.51 11.73 7.47
CA ILE A 8 4.31 10.92 7.60
C ILE A 8 3.14 11.58 6.88
N GLY A 9 2.24 10.76 6.32
CA GLY A 9 1.02 11.24 5.67
C GLY A 9 -0.10 10.24 5.83
N GLN A 10 -1.31 10.75 5.92
CA GLN A 10 -2.49 9.92 6.10
C GLN A 10 -3.72 10.59 5.49
N THR A 11 -4.60 9.82 4.89
CA THR A 11 -5.95 10.25 4.55
C THR A 11 -6.90 9.98 5.72
N GLU A 12 -8.04 10.64 5.74
CA GLU A 12 -9.13 10.25 6.64
C GLU A 12 -9.60 8.82 6.29
N VAL A 13 -9.90 8.03 7.32
CA VAL A 13 -10.52 6.71 7.17
C VAL A 13 -12.04 6.91 7.15
N LYS A 14 -12.60 6.87 5.95
CA LYS A 14 -14.04 7.04 5.71
C LYS A 14 -14.45 6.46 4.36
N GLU A 15 -15.73 6.46 4.07
CA GLU A 15 -16.25 6.17 2.73
C GLU A 15 -15.86 7.30 1.76
N MET A 16 -15.12 6.94 0.70
CA MET A 16 -14.62 7.87 -0.30
C MET A 16 -15.02 7.40 -1.71
N TRP A 17 -16.31 7.45 -2.02
CA TRP A 17 -16.89 6.93 -3.25
C TRP A 17 -16.28 7.54 -4.53
N GLU A 18 -16.01 8.84 -4.51
CA GLU A 18 -15.47 9.59 -5.65
C GLU A 18 -13.95 9.43 -5.85
N THR A 19 -13.27 8.70 -4.96
CA THR A 19 -11.81 8.63 -4.91
C THR A 19 -11.33 7.23 -5.28
N SER A 20 -10.57 7.08 -6.36
CA SER A 20 -9.98 5.80 -6.71
C SER A 20 -8.85 5.40 -5.77
N ILE A 21 -8.51 4.10 -5.72
CA ILE A 21 -7.43 3.58 -4.87
C ILE A 21 -6.08 4.26 -5.13
N ARG A 22 -5.76 4.64 -6.39
CA ARG A 22 -4.53 5.35 -6.71
C ARG A 22 -4.51 6.79 -6.16
N HIS A 23 -5.66 7.47 -6.14
CA HIS A 23 -5.78 8.79 -5.53
C HIS A 23 -5.66 8.72 -4.00
N LEU A 24 -6.26 7.70 -3.37
CA LEU A 24 -6.09 7.50 -1.92
C LEU A 24 -4.61 7.31 -1.56
N ALA A 25 -3.91 6.44 -2.30
CA ALA A 25 -2.48 6.25 -2.10
C ALA A 25 -1.71 7.57 -2.31
N TRP A 26 -2.01 8.30 -3.39
CA TRP A 26 -1.34 9.55 -3.72
C TRP A 26 -1.52 10.62 -2.65
N TYR A 27 -2.71 10.83 -2.13
CA TYR A 27 -2.96 11.84 -1.09
C TYR A 27 -2.13 11.58 0.18
N ALA A 28 -2.02 10.32 0.60
CA ALA A 28 -1.16 9.97 1.73
C ALA A 28 0.33 10.17 1.41
N ILE A 29 0.76 9.82 0.19
CA ILE A 29 2.12 10.02 -0.30
C ILE A 29 2.47 11.50 -0.36
N GLU A 30 1.61 12.32 -0.98
CA GLU A 30 1.80 13.77 -1.09
C GLU A 30 1.98 14.40 0.29
N ALA A 31 1.10 14.08 1.23
CA ALA A 31 1.21 14.54 2.61
C ALA A 31 2.53 14.12 3.28
N ALA A 32 2.99 12.89 3.06
CA ALA A 32 4.25 12.42 3.61
C ALA A 32 5.48 13.11 2.99
N LEU A 33 5.45 13.38 1.69
CA LEU A 33 6.52 14.11 1.00
C LEU A 33 6.60 15.57 1.45
N ASP A 34 5.43 16.21 1.64
CA ASP A 34 5.34 17.57 2.15
C ASP A 34 5.86 17.67 3.59
N ASP A 35 5.48 16.74 4.47
CA ASP A 35 5.97 16.68 5.84
C ASP A 35 7.50 16.46 5.90
N ALA A 36 8.02 15.61 5.01
CA ALA A 36 9.45 15.37 4.87
C ALA A 36 10.22 16.53 4.20
N HIS A 37 9.54 17.49 3.57
CA HIS A 37 10.13 18.55 2.75
C HIS A 37 11.01 18.02 1.60
N ILE A 38 10.62 16.90 0.98
CA ILE A 38 11.29 16.30 -0.17
C ILE A 38 10.33 16.10 -1.34
N SER A 39 10.87 16.02 -2.55
CA SER A 39 10.08 15.81 -3.77
C SER A 39 10.44 14.53 -4.53
N LYS A 40 11.45 13.80 -4.06
CA LYS A 40 11.92 12.60 -4.76
C LYS A 40 12.30 11.51 -3.76
N VAL A 41 12.03 10.28 -4.18
CA VAL A 41 12.43 9.06 -3.46
C VAL A 41 13.07 8.09 -4.45
N GLY A 42 13.90 7.17 -3.97
CA GLY A 42 14.56 6.17 -4.79
C GLY A 42 13.73 4.89 -4.96
N ALA A 43 12.78 4.63 -4.08
CA ALA A 43 11.92 3.45 -4.14
C ALA A 43 10.54 3.71 -3.51
N LEU A 44 9.52 3.00 -4.01
CA LEU A 44 8.15 3.00 -3.50
C LEU A 44 7.69 1.57 -3.21
N PHE A 45 7.22 1.32 -2.00
CA PHE A 45 6.62 0.06 -1.58
C PHE A 45 5.16 0.28 -1.19
N VAL A 46 4.24 -0.34 -1.91
CA VAL A 46 2.79 -0.20 -1.70
C VAL A 46 2.27 -1.46 -1.03
N GLY A 47 1.88 -1.37 0.22
CA GLY A 47 1.21 -2.45 0.97
C GLY A 47 -0.27 -2.52 0.61
N ASN A 48 -0.69 -3.67 0.11
CA ASN A 48 -2.09 -3.90 -0.28
C ASN A 48 -2.36 -5.41 -0.35
N MET A 49 -3.56 -5.83 0.01
CA MET A 49 -4.01 -7.21 -0.07
C MET A 49 -5.11 -7.39 -1.12
N LEU A 50 -6.12 -6.54 -1.13
CA LEU A 50 -7.42 -6.82 -1.74
C LEU A 50 -7.69 -6.05 -3.05
N SER A 51 -6.76 -5.25 -3.55
CA SER A 51 -7.03 -4.43 -4.73
C SER A 51 -7.33 -5.25 -5.98
N GLY A 52 -6.75 -6.44 -6.12
CA GLY A 52 -7.04 -7.36 -7.23
C GLY A 52 -8.49 -7.80 -7.23
N GLU A 53 -9.05 -8.09 -6.06
CA GLU A 53 -10.43 -8.56 -5.90
C GLU A 53 -11.44 -7.40 -5.84
N LEU A 54 -11.21 -6.43 -4.95
CA LEU A 54 -12.20 -5.39 -4.68
C LEU A 54 -12.15 -4.21 -5.65
N SER A 55 -11.00 -3.91 -6.22
CA SER A 55 -10.80 -2.81 -7.18
C SER A 55 -10.46 -3.28 -8.59
N GLN A 56 -10.35 -4.60 -8.83
CA GLN A 56 -9.92 -5.20 -10.08
C GLN A 56 -8.59 -4.61 -10.60
N GLN A 57 -7.71 -4.23 -9.67
CA GLN A 57 -6.46 -3.56 -9.95
C GLN A 57 -5.30 -4.26 -9.26
N ASN A 58 -4.47 -4.91 -10.05
CA ASN A 58 -3.17 -5.42 -9.63
C ASN A 58 -2.06 -4.41 -9.94
N HIS A 59 -0.84 -4.71 -9.49
CA HIS A 59 0.35 -3.95 -9.84
C HIS A 59 0.33 -2.50 -9.31
N LEU A 60 -0.20 -2.31 -8.10
CA LEU A 60 -0.38 -0.99 -7.51
C LEU A 60 0.94 -0.21 -7.38
N GLY A 61 2.06 -0.87 -7.10
CA GLY A 61 3.36 -0.21 -7.00
C GLY A 61 3.65 0.63 -8.24
N ALA A 62 3.63 0.01 -9.42
CA ALA A 62 3.88 0.72 -10.67
C ALA A 62 2.78 1.73 -11.02
N LEU A 63 1.51 1.39 -10.79
CA LEU A 63 0.38 2.30 -11.03
C LEU A 63 0.50 3.58 -10.22
N VAL A 64 0.77 3.45 -8.93
CA VAL A 64 0.91 4.60 -8.02
C VAL A 64 2.15 5.42 -8.35
N ALA A 65 3.28 4.77 -8.64
CA ALA A 65 4.51 5.46 -9.04
C ALA A 65 4.32 6.27 -10.33
N ASP A 66 3.68 5.69 -11.35
CA ASP A 66 3.41 6.41 -12.61
C ASP A 66 2.43 7.57 -12.38
N PHE A 67 1.36 7.33 -11.63
CA PHE A 67 0.37 8.37 -11.31
C PHE A 67 0.97 9.53 -10.50
N ALA A 68 1.88 9.23 -9.58
CA ALA A 68 2.61 10.21 -8.78
C ALA A 68 3.78 10.89 -9.55
N GLY A 69 4.01 10.52 -10.82
CA GLY A 69 5.12 11.05 -11.61
C GLY A 69 6.50 10.56 -11.15
N MET A 70 6.57 9.52 -10.34
CA MET A 70 7.81 8.92 -9.82
C MET A 70 8.42 7.96 -10.83
N ARG A 71 9.03 8.49 -11.88
CA ARG A 71 9.58 7.67 -12.96
C ARG A 71 11.03 7.24 -12.67
N GLY A 72 11.37 6.03 -13.09
CA GLY A 72 12.73 5.50 -13.00
C GLY A 72 13.12 5.02 -11.60
N ILE A 73 12.17 4.85 -10.69
CA ILE A 73 12.38 4.28 -9.37
C ILE A 73 11.93 2.82 -9.30
N GLU A 74 12.41 2.07 -8.34
CA GLU A 74 11.82 0.78 -7.97
C GLU A 74 10.44 1.02 -7.37
N ALA A 75 9.42 0.30 -7.89
CA ALA A 75 8.05 0.41 -7.37
C ALA A 75 7.40 -0.97 -7.29
N VAL A 76 7.08 -1.41 -6.08
CA VAL A 76 6.63 -2.78 -5.80
C VAL A 76 5.35 -2.76 -4.97
N THR A 77 4.42 -3.66 -5.30
CA THR A 77 3.31 -4.00 -4.41
C THR A 77 3.78 -5.10 -3.45
N VAL A 78 3.50 -4.92 -2.17
CA VAL A 78 3.85 -5.85 -1.09
C VAL A 78 2.56 -6.39 -0.50
N GLU A 79 2.44 -7.70 -0.46
CA GLU A 79 1.30 -8.41 0.10
C GLU A 79 1.76 -9.29 1.27
N ALA A 80 1.03 -9.25 2.37
CA ALA A 80 1.19 -10.08 3.56
C ALA A 80 -0.13 -10.04 4.39
N ALA A 81 -1.25 -10.23 3.73
CA ALA A 81 -2.60 -10.09 4.30
C ALA A 81 -2.73 -8.77 5.10
N ASP A 82 -3.26 -8.81 6.32
CA ASP A 82 -3.41 -7.64 7.20
C ASP A 82 -2.09 -6.95 7.55
N ALA A 83 -0.96 -7.63 7.38
CA ALA A 83 0.37 -7.09 7.65
C ALA A 83 1.02 -6.39 6.44
N SER A 84 0.32 -6.26 5.30
CA SER A 84 0.89 -5.72 4.05
C SER A 84 1.53 -4.34 4.23
N GLY A 85 0.89 -3.43 4.97
CA GLY A 85 1.45 -2.10 5.26
C GLY A 85 2.73 -2.15 6.08
N GLY A 86 2.77 -3.01 7.12
CA GLY A 86 3.97 -3.24 7.93
C GLY A 86 5.11 -3.86 7.11
N MET A 87 4.79 -4.76 6.20
CA MET A 87 5.77 -5.36 5.30
C MET A 87 6.30 -4.37 4.26
N ALA A 88 5.46 -3.46 3.73
CA ALA A 88 5.91 -2.37 2.88
C ALA A 88 6.92 -1.46 3.60
N LEU A 89 6.62 -1.07 4.84
CA LEU A 89 7.56 -0.31 5.68
C LEU A 89 8.87 -1.08 5.92
N ARG A 90 8.79 -2.38 6.20
CA ARG A 90 9.98 -3.22 6.35
C ARG A 90 10.83 -3.24 5.08
N GLN A 91 10.23 -3.35 3.89
CA GLN A 91 10.97 -3.31 2.62
C GLN A 91 11.65 -1.94 2.40
N ALA A 92 10.97 -0.84 2.68
CA ALA A 92 11.56 0.50 2.61
C ALA A 92 12.77 0.64 3.54
N ILE A 93 12.66 0.17 4.78
CA ILE A 93 13.79 0.15 5.74
C ILE A 93 14.96 -0.67 5.20
N LEU A 94 14.71 -1.84 4.61
CA LEU A 94 15.77 -2.70 4.07
C LEU A 94 16.43 -2.06 2.84
N ALA A 95 15.67 -1.44 1.95
CA ALA A 95 16.20 -0.76 0.77
C ALA A 95 17.16 0.39 1.16
N VAL A 96 16.77 1.22 2.13
CA VAL A 96 17.64 2.28 2.65
C VAL A 96 18.84 1.70 3.41
N LYS A 97 18.61 0.70 4.26
CA LYS A 97 19.66 0.12 5.09
C LYS A 97 20.73 -0.61 4.27
N SER A 98 20.35 -1.20 3.14
CA SER A 98 21.27 -1.87 2.21
C SER A 98 22.09 -0.88 1.36
N GLY A 99 21.72 0.40 1.34
CA GLY A 99 22.36 1.41 0.51
C GLY A 99 21.90 1.41 -0.96
N LEU A 100 20.86 0.65 -1.31
CA LEU A 100 20.29 0.67 -2.66
C LEU A 100 19.68 2.04 -2.99
N VAL A 101 19.05 2.68 -2.01
CA VAL A 101 18.48 4.01 -2.13
C VAL A 101 18.76 4.84 -0.87
N GLU A 102 18.82 6.16 -1.03
CA GLU A 102 18.97 7.08 0.12
C GLU A 102 17.65 7.29 0.85
N THR A 103 16.56 7.30 0.10
CA THR A 103 15.20 7.50 0.61
C THR A 103 14.25 6.51 -0.04
N ALA A 104 13.33 5.97 0.72
CA ALA A 104 12.28 5.09 0.25
C ALA A 104 10.94 5.50 0.86
N LEU A 105 9.87 5.26 0.14
CA LEU A 105 8.52 5.54 0.58
C LEU A 105 7.77 4.22 0.76
N ALA A 106 7.05 4.10 1.88
CA ALA A 106 6.11 3.02 2.12
C ALA A 106 4.71 3.61 2.27
N VAL A 107 3.73 3.05 1.57
CA VAL A 107 2.33 3.42 1.69
C VAL A 107 1.48 2.17 1.82
N GLY A 108 0.55 2.16 2.77
CA GLY A 108 -0.52 1.18 2.86
C GLY A 108 -1.80 1.78 2.30
N VAL A 109 -2.49 1.06 1.44
CA VAL A 109 -3.78 1.52 0.89
C VAL A 109 -4.71 0.34 0.67
N GLU A 110 -5.96 0.51 1.09
CA GLU A 110 -7.03 -0.43 0.80
C GLU A 110 -8.32 0.34 0.52
N LYS A 111 -9.13 -0.14 -0.41
CA LYS A 111 -10.42 0.47 -0.75
C LYS A 111 -11.51 -0.58 -0.77
N MET A 112 -12.30 -0.61 0.28
CA MET A 112 -13.34 -1.62 0.49
C MET A 112 -14.76 -1.10 0.24
N THR A 113 -14.95 0.22 0.21
CA THR A 113 -16.29 0.85 0.22
C THR A 113 -17.04 0.76 -1.09
N ASP A 114 -16.38 0.43 -2.21
CA ASP A 114 -17.02 0.30 -3.53
C ASP A 114 -17.73 -1.06 -3.72
N GLN A 115 -17.60 -1.95 -2.74
CA GLN A 115 -18.15 -3.29 -2.78
C GLN A 115 -19.17 -3.52 -1.66
N THR A 116 -20.01 -4.55 -1.82
CA THR A 116 -20.95 -4.95 -0.77
C THR A 116 -20.21 -5.54 0.44
N GLY A 117 -20.78 -5.43 1.64
CA GLY A 117 -20.18 -6.00 2.84
C GLY A 117 -19.90 -7.50 2.71
N SER A 118 -20.76 -8.25 2.04
CA SER A 118 -20.55 -9.70 1.80
C SER A 118 -19.37 -9.95 0.86
N ALA A 119 -19.16 -9.13 -0.16
CA ALA A 119 -18.02 -9.25 -1.06
C ALA A 119 -16.71 -8.93 -0.33
N VAL A 120 -16.72 -7.89 0.52
CA VAL A 120 -15.56 -7.53 1.37
C VAL A 120 -15.23 -8.67 2.32
N THR A 121 -16.21 -9.23 3.04
CA THR A 121 -16.00 -10.36 3.96
C THR A 121 -15.42 -11.57 3.22
N SER A 122 -15.93 -11.89 2.03
CA SER A 122 -15.40 -12.99 1.23
C SER A 122 -13.95 -12.74 0.78
N ALA A 123 -13.63 -11.51 0.39
CA ALA A 123 -12.27 -11.14 0.00
C ALA A 123 -11.29 -11.18 1.19
N MET A 124 -11.72 -10.76 2.38
CA MET A 124 -10.91 -10.86 3.60
C MET A 124 -10.52 -12.31 3.92
N ALA A 125 -11.38 -13.27 3.60
CA ALA A 125 -11.09 -14.70 3.79
C ALA A 125 -9.91 -15.21 2.93
N TYR A 126 -9.47 -14.47 1.92
CA TYR A 126 -8.27 -14.85 1.13
C TYR A 126 -6.96 -14.79 1.94
N GLY A 127 -6.96 -14.17 3.12
CA GLY A 127 -5.86 -14.24 4.07
C GLY A 127 -5.81 -15.54 4.88
N LEU A 128 -6.83 -16.38 4.77
CA LEU A 128 -6.95 -17.65 5.48
C LEU A 128 -6.44 -18.81 4.62
N ASP A 129 -6.12 -19.94 5.28
CA ASP A 129 -5.88 -21.20 4.59
C ASP A 129 -7.20 -21.69 3.93
N ALA A 130 -7.21 -21.70 2.59
CA ALA A 130 -8.38 -22.07 1.81
C ALA A 130 -8.83 -23.53 2.01
N ASP A 131 -7.87 -24.43 2.26
CA ASP A 131 -8.14 -25.86 2.42
C ASP A 131 -8.60 -26.23 3.83
N TYR A 132 -8.28 -25.42 4.84
CA TYR A 132 -8.60 -25.72 6.23
C TYR A 132 -9.45 -24.64 6.89
N GLU A 133 -8.97 -23.40 7.00
CA GLU A 133 -9.64 -22.34 7.77
C GLU A 133 -10.91 -21.86 7.09
N ALA A 134 -10.86 -21.62 5.78
CA ALA A 134 -12.02 -21.14 5.01
C ALA A 134 -13.17 -22.17 5.02
N MET A 135 -12.87 -23.47 5.01
CA MET A 135 -13.85 -24.53 5.10
C MET A 135 -14.57 -24.60 6.46
N GLN A 136 -14.00 -24.00 7.50
CA GLN A 136 -14.62 -23.92 8.82
C GLN A 136 -15.55 -22.73 8.98
N GLY A 137 -15.71 -21.91 7.94
CA GLY A 137 -16.54 -20.71 7.98
C GLY A 137 -15.97 -19.59 8.85
N LEU A 138 -14.67 -19.62 9.07
CA LEU A 138 -13.96 -18.53 9.74
C LEU A 138 -13.79 -17.39 8.72
N THR A 139 -14.44 -16.25 8.98
CA THR A 139 -14.35 -15.02 8.16
C THR A 139 -14.33 -13.80 9.06
#